data_043d9e98ba682f6ac1d2a67fe8791806
#
_entry.id   043d9e98ba682f6ac1d2a67fe8791806
#
_cell.length_a   1.000
_cell.length_b   1.000
_cell.length_c   1.000
_cell.angle_alpha   90.00
_cell.angle_beta   90.00
_cell.angle_gamma   90.00
#
_symmetry.space_group_name_H-M   'P 1'
#
loop_
_entity.id
_entity.type
_entity.pdbx_description
1 polymer ?
#
loop_
_entity_poly.entity_id
_entity_poly.type
_entity_poly.pdbx_seq_one_letter_code
_entity_poly.pdbx_strand_id
1 'polypeptide(L)'
;MERFLKQFWWKIIGIGLLMFAIVSGLWIPLYYGVAGLSFPNLPILNESIRNLLFHVPMWFSMVFLLLLSFIYSISYLGTPDRMRDNYAVGFAQVGVLFGALGIFTGMVWAKSTWGAFWTNDPKLNGAAIGMLIYFAYLILRSSVEDEMKRGKLAASYNIFAFIMYIAFIFVIPRLTDSLHPGNGGNPAFSSYDLDNTLRMFFYPATLGWIALSMWISSIWIRYNFLTQEYEEYED
;
A
#
# COMPACT_ATOMS: atom_id res chain seq x y z
N MET A 1 -11.82 -28.98 11.23
CA MET A 1 -10.40 -28.59 11.24
C MET A 1 -9.86 -28.38 9.84
N GLU A 2 -9.99 -29.36 8.92
CA GLU A 2 -9.51 -29.25 7.53
C GLU A 2 -10.11 -28.08 6.72
N ARG A 3 -11.41 -27.85 6.85
CA ARG A 3 -12.11 -26.74 6.17
C ARG A 3 -11.67 -25.37 6.68
N PHE A 4 -11.39 -25.28 7.99
CA PHE A 4 -10.84 -24.08 8.63
C PHE A 4 -9.42 -23.80 8.11
N LEU A 5 -8.54 -24.80 8.09
CA LEU A 5 -7.17 -24.64 7.57
C LEU A 5 -7.17 -24.23 6.09
N LYS A 6 -8.02 -24.83 5.23
CA LYS A 6 -8.13 -24.46 3.82
C LYS A 6 -8.57 -23.00 3.59
N GLN A 7 -9.34 -22.43 4.52
CA GLN A 7 -9.87 -21.08 4.40
C GLN A 7 -8.97 -20.01 5.03
N PHE A 8 -8.15 -20.38 6.04
CA PHE A 8 -7.40 -19.44 6.85
C PHE A 8 -5.87 -19.56 6.75
N TRP A 9 -5.35 -20.57 6.05
CA TRP A 9 -3.91 -20.84 5.97
C TRP A 9 -3.07 -19.62 5.55
N TRP A 10 -3.53 -18.87 4.57
CA TRP A 10 -2.82 -17.70 4.08
C TRP A 10 -2.78 -16.55 5.10
N LYS A 11 -3.81 -16.44 5.95
CA LYS A 11 -3.85 -15.45 7.05
C LYS A 11 -2.84 -15.80 8.13
N ILE A 12 -2.73 -17.10 8.45
CA ILE A 12 -1.75 -17.59 9.43
C ILE A 12 -0.33 -17.35 8.92
N ILE A 13 -0.07 -17.66 7.65
CA ILE A 13 1.23 -17.35 7.02
C ILE A 13 1.49 -15.84 7.01
N GLY A 14 0.51 -15.03 6.61
CA GLY A 14 0.62 -13.57 6.59
C GLY A 14 0.96 -12.99 7.97
N ILE A 15 0.28 -13.44 9.03
CA ILE A 15 0.61 -13.07 10.41
C ILE A 15 2.02 -13.51 10.78
N GLY A 16 2.40 -14.74 10.46
CA GLY A 16 3.74 -15.26 10.74
C GLY A 16 4.84 -14.42 10.08
N LEU A 17 4.66 -14.07 8.79
CA LEU A 17 5.59 -13.21 8.06
C LEU A 17 5.65 -11.80 8.65
N LEU A 18 4.51 -11.23 9.03
CA LEU A 18 4.44 -9.91 9.62
C LEU A 18 5.09 -9.88 11.01
N MET A 19 4.80 -10.86 11.85
CA MET A 19 5.45 -10.99 13.17
C MET A 19 6.96 -11.20 13.04
N PHE A 20 7.41 -12.05 12.11
CA PHE A 20 8.83 -12.21 11.81
C PHE A 20 9.46 -10.86 11.43
N ALA A 21 8.84 -10.10 10.53
CA ALA A 21 9.35 -8.81 10.09
C ALA A 21 9.41 -7.77 11.22
N ILE A 22 8.36 -7.67 12.05
CA ILE A 22 8.29 -6.74 13.17
C ILE A 22 9.35 -7.09 14.22
N VAL A 23 9.39 -8.36 14.66
CA VAL A 23 10.34 -8.81 15.67
C VAL A 23 11.77 -8.62 15.16
N SER A 24 12.06 -9.04 13.93
CA SER A 24 13.39 -8.84 13.33
C SER A 24 13.76 -7.36 13.24
N GLY A 25 12.82 -6.54 12.77
CA GLY A 25 13.04 -5.09 12.64
C GLY A 25 13.38 -4.40 13.96
N LEU A 26 12.86 -4.90 15.08
CA LEU A 26 13.10 -4.33 16.41
C LEU A 26 14.35 -4.89 17.11
N TRP A 27 14.69 -6.16 16.87
CA TRP A 27 15.72 -6.87 17.63
C TRP A 27 17.07 -7.03 16.92
N ILE A 28 17.10 -7.01 15.59
CA ILE A 28 18.37 -7.15 14.86
C ILE A 28 19.24 -5.91 15.08
N PRO A 29 20.50 -6.08 15.53
CA PRO A 29 21.38 -4.94 15.74
C PRO A 29 21.80 -4.29 14.41
N LEU A 30 22.17 -3.02 14.45
CA LEU A 30 22.91 -2.38 13.36
C LEU A 30 24.33 -2.94 13.30
N TYR A 31 24.92 -2.94 12.11
CA TYR A 31 26.30 -3.37 11.91
C TYR A 31 27.29 -2.35 12.50
N TYR A 32 28.07 -2.78 13.47
CA TYR A 32 29.14 -2.02 14.10
C TYR A 32 30.52 -2.70 13.93
N GLY A 33 30.74 -3.44 12.85
CA GLY A 33 31.97 -4.14 12.57
C GLY A 33 32.10 -5.52 13.20
N VAL A 34 31.03 -6.05 13.80
CA VAL A 34 30.99 -7.40 14.39
C VAL A 34 30.39 -8.39 13.37
N ALA A 35 31.06 -9.51 13.16
CA ALA A 35 30.52 -10.57 12.31
C ALA A 35 29.22 -11.13 12.89
N GLY A 36 28.13 -11.10 12.13
CA GLY A 36 26.82 -11.60 12.54
C GLY A 36 25.68 -11.07 11.68
N LEU A 37 24.47 -11.52 11.99
CA LEU A 37 23.28 -11.02 11.34
C LEU A 37 22.95 -9.62 11.88
N SER A 38 23.15 -8.60 11.05
CA SER A 38 22.94 -7.20 11.42
C SER A 38 22.44 -6.39 10.23
N PHE A 39 21.72 -5.28 10.49
CA PHE A 39 21.40 -4.31 9.46
C PHE A 39 22.59 -3.40 9.16
N PRO A 40 22.72 -2.91 7.91
CA PRO A 40 23.77 -1.98 7.58
C PRO A 40 23.65 -0.67 8.39
N ASN A 41 24.72 -0.23 9.00
CA ASN A 41 24.77 1.07 9.67
C ASN A 41 25.12 2.16 8.67
N LEU A 42 24.11 2.80 8.11
CA LEU A 42 24.25 3.92 7.19
C LEU A 42 24.16 5.23 7.99
N PRO A 43 25.17 6.10 7.93
CA PRO A 43 25.24 7.30 8.80
C PRO A 43 24.01 8.22 8.74
N ILE A 44 23.37 8.31 7.57
CA ILE A 44 22.17 9.14 7.39
C ILE A 44 20.91 8.46 7.91
N LEU A 45 20.87 7.13 7.95
CA LEU A 45 19.68 6.37 8.33
C LEU A 45 19.72 5.92 9.79
N ASN A 46 20.87 5.45 10.28
CA ASN A 46 21.02 4.89 11.63
C ASN A 46 19.85 3.95 11.97
N GLU A 47 19.29 4.07 13.17
CA GLU A 47 18.15 3.27 13.63
C GLU A 47 16.89 3.47 12.78
N SER A 48 16.77 4.58 12.06
CA SER A 48 15.60 4.85 11.21
C SER A 48 15.48 3.91 10.02
N ILE A 49 16.56 3.17 9.66
CA ILE A 49 16.53 2.12 8.63
C ILE A 49 15.47 1.05 8.93
N ARG A 50 15.12 0.84 10.18
CA ARG A 50 14.06 -0.10 10.60
C ARG A 50 12.70 0.26 10.02
N ASN A 51 12.48 1.56 9.73
CA ASN A 51 11.24 2.01 9.09
C ASN A 51 11.06 1.47 7.67
N LEU A 52 12.12 0.97 7.04
CA LEU A 52 12.05 0.26 5.75
C LEU A 52 11.06 -0.91 5.79
N LEU A 53 10.96 -1.61 6.94
CA LEU A 53 10.08 -2.78 7.09
C LEU A 53 8.59 -2.41 7.31
N PHE A 54 8.30 -1.14 7.47
CA PHE A 54 6.95 -0.60 7.66
C PHE A 54 6.55 0.30 6.49
N HIS A 55 7.30 1.37 6.26
CA HIS A 55 6.97 2.41 5.28
C HIS A 55 6.84 1.88 3.85
N VAL A 56 7.86 1.20 3.34
CA VAL A 56 7.86 0.72 1.96
C VAL A 56 6.80 -0.36 1.71
N PRO A 57 6.60 -1.34 2.61
CA PRO A 57 5.49 -2.29 2.49
C PRO A 57 4.10 -1.67 2.49
N MET A 58 3.87 -0.52 3.16
CA MET A 58 2.58 0.20 3.06
C MET A 58 2.29 0.62 1.62
N TRP A 59 3.29 1.16 0.91
CA TRP A 59 3.16 1.53 -0.50
C TRP A 59 2.94 0.32 -1.40
N PHE A 60 3.64 -0.80 -1.17
CA PHE A 60 3.37 -2.04 -1.92
C PHE A 60 1.96 -2.55 -1.70
N SER A 61 1.48 -2.52 -0.46
CA SER A 61 0.10 -2.91 -0.12
C SER A 61 -0.91 -1.99 -0.80
N MET A 62 -0.70 -0.67 -0.77
CA MET A 62 -1.54 0.29 -1.49
C MET A 62 -1.56 0.00 -2.99
N VAL A 63 -0.39 -0.09 -3.65
CA VAL A 63 -0.31 -0.37 -5.10
C VAL A 63 -1.03 -1.66 -5.46
N PHE A 64 -0.83 -2.72 -4.68
CA PHE A 64 -1.46 -4.01 -4.90
C PHE A 64 -2.99 -3.93 -4.80
N LEU A 65 -3.52 -3.28 -3.75
CA LEU A 65 -4.97 -3.12 -3.58
C LEU A 65 -5.58 -2.22 -4.65
N LEU A 66 -4.90 -1.13 -5.02
CA LEU A 66 -5.37 -0.24 -6.08
C LEU A 66 -5.34 -0.92 -7.45
N LEU A 67 -4.38 -1.80 -7.70
CA LEU A 67 -4.37 -2.64 -8.91
C LEU A 67 -5.58 -3.59 -8.94
N LEU A 68 -5.92 -4.24 -7.82
CA LEU A 68 -7.13 -5.06 -7.74
C LEU A 68 -8.39 -4.21 -7.95
N SER A 69 -8.47 -3.05 -7.31
CA SER A 69 -9.55 -2.09 -7.52
C SER A 69 -9.72 -1.69 -9.00
N PHE A 70 -8.61 -1.40 -9.67
CA PHE A 70 -8.56 -1.11 -11.12
C PHE A 70 -9.08 -2.27 -11.97
N ILE A 71 -8.63 -3.50 -11.69
CA ILE A 71 -9.08 -4.71 -12.41
C ILE A 71 -10.58 -4.92 -12.25
N TYR A 72 -11.11 -4.77 -11.02
CA TYR A 72 -12.54 -4.90 -10.77
C TYR A 72 -13.34 -3.76 -11.40
N SER A 73 -12.80 -2.55 -11.51
CA SER A 73 -13.43 -1.43 -12.22
C SER A 73 -13.54 -1.69 -13.73
N ILE A 74 -12.51 -2.23 -14.36
CA ILE A 74 -12.58 -2.65 -15.76
C ILE A 74 -13.63 -3.76 -15.94
N SER A 75 -13.61 -4.75 -15.06
CA SER A 75 -14.57 -5.86 -15.08
C SER A 75 -16.00 -5.37 -14.90
N TYR A 76 -16.24 -4.38 -14.04
CA TYR A 76 -17.54 -3.76 -13.82
C TYR A 76 -18.05 -3.04 -15.09
N LEU A 77 -17.20 -2.29 -15.79
CA LEU A 77 -17.62 -1.62 -17.03
C LEU A 77 -18.01 -2.60 -18.13
N GLY A 78 -17.37 -3.78 -18.16
CA GLY A 78 -17.75 -4.85 -19.09
C GLY A 78 -19.05 -5.58 -18.74
N THR A 79 -19.25 -5.83 -17.45
CA THR A 79 -20.46 -6.53 -16.93
C THR A 79 -20.79 -5.93 -15.57
N PRO A 80 -21.66 -4.91 -15.54
CA PRO A 80 -22.04 -4.25 -14.30
C PRO A 80 -22.77 -5.21 -13.35
N ASP A 81 -22.25 -5.38 -12.15
CA ASP A 81 -22.88 -6.06 -11.05
C ASP A 81 -22.41 -5.55 -9.69
N ARG A 82 -23.22 -5.73 -8.67
CA ARG A 82 -22.97 -5.30 -7.29
C ARG A 82 -21.68 -5.90 -6.70
N MET A 83 -21.35 -7.13 -7.04
CA MET A 83 -20.17 -7.80 -6.53
C MET A 83 -18.89 -7.10 -7.02
N ARG A 84 -18.76 -6.85 -8.33
CA ARG A 84 -17.59 -6.17 -8.91
C ARG A 84 -17.44 -4.76 -8.38
N ASP A 85 -18.56 -4.03 -8.24
CA ASP A 85 -18.56 -2.67 -7.68
C ASP A 85 -18.06 -2.67 -6.23
N ASN A 86 -18.56 -3.56 -5.38
CA ASN A 86 -18.13 -3.67 -3.98
C ASN A 86 -16.66 -4.09 -3.84
N TYR A 87 -16.17 -4.98 -4.69
CA TYR A 87 -14.74 -5.31 -4.70
C TYR A 87 -13.89 -4.11 -5.15
N ALA A 88 -14.29 -3.41 -6.20
CA ALA A 88 -13.56 -2.23 -6.68
C ALA A 88 -13.44 -1.17 -5.58
N VAL A 89 -14.56 -0.77 -4.96
CA VAL A 89 -14.52 0.27 -3.92
C VAL A 89 -13.85 -0.21 -2.63
N GLY A 90 -14.08 -1.45 -2.21
CA GLY A 90 -13.49 -1.99 -0.99
C GLY A 90 -11.96 -2.05 -1.05
N PHE A 91 -11.40 -2.48 -2.17
CA PHE A 91 -9.95 -2.45 -2.38
C PHE A 91 -9.41 -1.01 -2.45
N ALA A 92 -10.11 -0.08 -3.09
CA ALA A 92 -9.69 1.32 -3.12
C ALA A 92 -9.67 1.95 -1.71
N GLN A 93 -10.71 1.74 -0.91
CA GLN A 93 -10.82 2.27 0.44
C GLN A 93 -9.68 1.79 1.35
N VAL A 94 -9.43 0.47 1.36
CA VAL A 94 -8.32 -0.10 2.15
C VAL A 94 -6.97 0.30 1.55
N GLY A 95 -6.85 0.41 0.22
CA GLY A 95 -5.65 0.94 -0.45
C GLY A 95 -5.31 2.36 0.02
N VAL A 96 -6.30 3.24 0.08
CA VAL A 96 -6.16 4.62 0.60
C VAL A 96 -5.74 4.62 2.07
N LEU A 97 -6.26 3.72 2.90
CA LEU A 97 -5.81 3.57 4.29
C LEU A 97 -4.30 3.25 4.36
N PHE A 98 -3.84 2.28 3.56
CA PHE A 98 -2.41 1.94 3.52
C PHE A 98 -1.56 3.07 2.95
N GLY A 99 -2.08 3.85 1.99
CA GLY A 99 -1.43 5.07 1.51
C GLY A 99 -1.29 6.14 2.59
N ALA A 100 -2.31 6.36 3.40
CA ALA A 100 -2.25 7.29 4.53
C ALA A 100 -1.20 6.84 5.58
N LEU A 101 -1.13 5.54 5.89
CA LEU A 101 -0.09 4.97 6.75
C LEU A 101 1.30 5.12 6.12
N GLY A 102 1.39 4.94 4.80
CA GLY A 102 2.61 5.17 4.03
C GLY A 102 3.09 6.63 4.12
N ILE A 103 2.20 7.61 3.93
CA ILE A 103 2.54 9.04 4.11
C ILE A 103 2.99 9.29 5.54
N PHE A 104 2.24 8.85 6.56
CA PHE A 104 2.55 9.07 7.95
C PHE A 104 3.94 8.52 8.34
N THR A 105 4.21 7.26 8.03
CA THR A 105 5.50 6.62 8.29
C THR A 105 6.63 7.27 7.51
N GLY A 106 6.36 7.74 6.28
CA GLY A 106 7.31 8.47 5.43
C GLY A 106 7.66 9.84 5.99
N MET A 107 6.68 10.59 6.50
CA MET A 107 6.91 11.88 7.16
C MET A 107 7.80 11.75 8.39
N VAL A 108 7.57 10.72 9.22
CA VAL A 108 8.43 10.43 10.39
C VAL A 108 9.85 10.09 9.93
N TRP A 109 9.99 9.30 8.87
CA TRP A 109 11.29 8.94 8.33
C TRP A 109 12.02 10.14 7.71
N ALA A 110 11.31 10.97 6.93
CA ALA A 110 11.84 12.21 6.37
C ALA A 110 12.35 13.16 7.47
N LYS A 111 11.63 13.29 8.59
CA LYS A 111 12.09 14.08 9.74
C LYS A 111 13.40 13.57 10.30
N SER A 112 13.56 12.25 10.38
CA SER A 112 14.76 11.61 10.94
C SER A 112 15.99 11.72 9.99
N THR A 113 15.75 11.69 8.67
CA THR A 113 16.82 11.62 7.65
C THR A 113 17.12 12.97 7.03
N TRP A 114 16.10 13.80 6.78
CA TRP A 114 16.24 15.09 6.07
C TRP A 114 15.91 16.31 6.94
N GLY A 115 15.58 16.09 8.21
CA GLY A 115 15.36 17.16 9.17
C GLY A 115 13.97 17.80 9.14
N ALA A 116 13.11 17.46 8.16
CA ALA A 116 11.76 17.99 8.02
C ALA A 116 10.75 16.87 7.74
N PHE A 117 9.52 17.00 8.24
CA PHE A 117 8.44 16.04 7.96
C PHE A 117 8.04 16.03 6.49
N TRP A 118 8.22 17.13 5.80
CA TRP A 118 7.93 17.28 4.38
C TRP A 118 9.01 18.13 3.72
N THR A 119 9.48 17.67 2.58
CA THR A 119 10.43 18.41 1.72
C THR A 119 9.81 18.53 0.32
N ASN A 120 10.27 19.47 -0.48
CA ASN A 120 9.84 19.60 -1.88
C ASN A 120 10.49 18.52 -2.75
N ASP A 121 10.22 17.26 -2.43
CA ASP A 121 10.73 16.11 -3.16
C ASP A 121 9.66 15.58 -4.13
N PRO A 122 10.01 15.27 -5.39
CA PRO A 122 9.06 14.80 -6.40
C PRO A 122 8.27 13.55 -5.98
N LYS A 123 8.88 12.66 -5.20
CA LYS A 123 8.24 11.42 -4.75
C LYS A 123 7.23 11.67 -3.63
N LEU A 124 7.56 12.58 -2.69
CA LEU A 124 6.62 13.02 -1.66
C LEU A 124 5.42 13.74 -2.29
N ASN A 125 5.68 14.70 -3.16
CA ASN A 125 4.63 15.46 -3.84
C ASN A 125 3.76 14.55 -4.72
N GLY A 126 4.39 13.61 -5.45
CA GLY A 126 3.69 12.60 -6.23
C GLY A 126 2.78 11.70 -5.37
N ALA A 127 3.26 11.31 -4.18
CA ALA A 127 2.47 10.53 -3.22
C ALA A 127 1.24 11.31 -2.74
N ALA A 128 1.41 12.59 -2.37
CA ALA A 128 0.30 13.45 -1.97
C ALA A 128 -0.72 13.63 -3.09
N ILE A 129 -0.27 13.93 -4.32
CA ILE A 129 -1.16 14.07 -5.48
C ILE A 129 -1.91 12.76 -5.73
N GLY A 130 -1.23 11.62 -5.70
CA GLY A 130 -1.86 10.30 -5.85
C GLY A 130 -2.95 10.05 -4.81
N MET A 131 -2.71 10.42 -3.54
CA MET A 131 -3.72 10.33 -2.48
C MET A 131 -4.90 11.27 -2.72
N LEU A 132 -4.65 12.51 -3.14
CA LEU A 132 -5.73 13.48 -3.45
C LEU A 132 -6.61 12.98 -4.60
N ILE A 133 -6.04 12.34 -5.62
CA ILE A 133 -6.80 11.73 -6.72
C ILE A 133 -7.74 10.64 -6.18
N TYR A 134 -7.26 9.79 -5.26
CA TYR A 134 -8.11 8.76 -4.66
C TYR A 134 -9.12 9.29 -3.64
N PHE A 135 -8.81 10.35 -2.92
CA PHE A 135 -9.82 11.05 -2.10
C PHE A 135 -10.92 11.65 -2.99
N ALA A 136 -10.57 12.25 -4.13
CA ALA A 136 -11.56 12.74 -5.09
C ALA A 136 -12.42 11.59 -5.65
N TYR A 137 -11.84 10.40 -5.90
CA TYR A 137 -12.59 9.19 -6.25
C TYR A 137 -13.64 8.84 -5.20
N LEU A 138 -13.25 8.82 -3.91
CA LEU A 138 -14.17 8.47 -2.83
C LEU A 138 -15.29 9.52 -2.66
N ILE A 139 -14.97 10.80 -2.80
CA ILE A 139 -15.94 11.90 -2.76
C ILE A 139 -16.91 11.82 -3.95
N LEU A 140 -16.37 11.63 -5.16
CA LEU A 140 -17.22 11.46 -6.36
C LEU A 140 -18.20 10.31 -6.17
N ARG A 141 -17.73 9.18 -5.65
CA ARG A 141 -18.58 8.01 -5.42
C ARG A 141 -19.68 8.29 -4.40
N SER A 142 -19.36 9.00 -3.30
CA SER A 142 -20.36 9.32 -2.26
C SER A 142 -21.38 10.38 -2.67
N SER A 143 -21.12 11.15 -3.72
CA SER A 143 -22.00 12.23 -4.20
C SER A 143 -23.07 11.79 -5.21
N VAL A 144 -23.05 10.52 -5.65
CA VAL A 144 -23.98 10.00 -6.66
C VAL A 144 -24.93 9.01 -6.01
N GLU A 145 -26.23 9.36 -5.97
CA GLU A 145 -27.26 8.52 -5.35
C GLU A 145 -27.61 7.29 -6.20
N ASP A 146 -27.83 7.49 -7.50
CA ASP A 146 -28.20 6.41 -8.42
C ASP A 146 -27.09 5.37 -8.51
N GLU A 147 -27.36 4.14 -8.11
CA GLU A 147 -26.36 3.06 -7.99
C GLU A 147 -25.67 2.74 -9.32
N MET A 148 -26.42 2.69 -10.41
CA MET A 148 -25.86 2.33 -11.72
C MET A 148 -24.97 3.45 -12.26
N LYS A 149 -25.37 4.72 -12.10
CA LYS A 149 -24.56 5.88 -12.47
C LYS A 149 -23.32 5.98 -11.58
N ARG A 150 -23.50 5.80 -10.28
CA ARG A 150 -22.40 5.77 -9.29
C ARG A 150 -21.35 4.75 -9.68
N GLY A 151 -21.74 3.50 -9.94
CA GLY A 151 -20.84 2.43 -10.30
C GLY A 151 -20.07 2.74 -11.60
N LYS A 152 -20.74 3.21 -12.65
CA LYS A 152 -20.11 3.55 -13.93
C LYS A 152 -19.13 4.72 -13.82
N LEU A 153 -19.54 5.80 -13.14
CA LEU A 153 -18.68 6.97 -12.93
C LEU A 153 -17.48 6.63 -12.05
N ALA A 154 -17.71 5.92 -10.94
CA ALA A 154 -16.67 5.49 -10.03
C ALA A 154 -15.66 4.56 -10.73
N ALA A 155 -16.12 3.57 -11.48
CA ALA A 155 -15.25 2.65 -12.20
C ALA A 155 -14.40 3.39 -13.26
N SER A 156 -15.00 4.30 -14.04
CA SER A 156 -14.29 5.10 -15.04
C SER A 156 -13.24 6.01 -14.38
N TYR A 157 -13.61 6.68 -13.30
CA TYR A 157 -12.67 7.51 -12.54
C TYR A 157 -11.54 6.70 -11.92
N ASN A 158 -11.83 5.53 -11.35
CA ASN A 158 -10.81 4.66 -10.73
C ASN A 158 -9.77 4.17 -11.73
N ILE A 159 -10.19 3.85 -12.96
CA ILE A 159 -9.26 3.50 -14.04
C ILE A 159 -8.31 4.66 -14.34
N PHE A 160 -8.85 5.87 -14.50
CA PHE A 160 -8.04 7.08 -14.67
C PHE A 160 -7.13 7.32 -13.45
N ALA A 161 -7.68 7.23 -12.24
CA ALA A 161 -6.95 7.44 -10.98
C ALA A 161 -5.75 6.52 -10.84
N PHE A 162 -5.88 5.23 -11.17
CA PHE A 162 -4.79 4.28 -11.09
C PHE A 162 -3.65 4.59 -12.08
N ILE A 163 -3.99 4.95 -13.32
CA ILE A 163 -2.99 5.33 -14.33
C ILE A 163 -2.22 6.57 -13.87
N MET A 164 -2.92 7.59 -13.38
CA MET A 164 -2.30 8.80 -12.85
C MET A 164 -1.45 8.52 -11.62
N TYR A 165 -1.94 7.69 -10.70
CA TYR A 165 -1.18 7.26 -9.53
C TYR A 165 0.15 6.60 -9.90
N ILE A 166 0.14 5.69 -10.87
CA ILE A 166 1.38 5.04 -11.36
C ILE A 166 2.33 6.09 -11.96
N ALA A 167 1.82 7.05 -12.73
CA ALA A 167 2.63 8.14 -13.29
C ALA A 167 3.31 8.98 -12.19
N PHE A 168 2.57 9.39 -11.16
CA PHE A 168 3.10 10.24 -10.09
C PHE A 168 4.07 9.51 -9.13
N ILE A 169 3.86 8.22 -8.89
CA ILE A 169 4.68 7.44 -7.93
C ILE A 169 5.90 6.79 -8.59
N PHE A 170 5.76 6.31 -9.83
CA PHE A 170 6.83 5.50 -10.45
C PHE A 170 7.50 6.19 -11.63
N VAL A 171 6.79 7.02 -12.41
CA VAL A 171 7.36 7.60 -13.63
C VAL A 171 8.03 8.93 -13.35
N ILE A 172 7.27 9.91 -12.87
CA ILE A 172 7.76 11.28 -12.66
C ILE A 172 8.98 11.35 -11.73
N PRO A 173 9.00 10.67 -10.57
CA PRO A 173 10.16 10.73 -9.67
C PRO A 173 11.45 10.11 -10.23
N ARG A 174 11.34 9.26 -11.27
CA ARG A 174 12.51 8.70 -11.95
C ARG A 174 13.09 9.61 -13.02
N LEU A 175 12.32 10.58 -13.47
CA LEU A 175 12.73 11.57 -14.46
C LEU A 175 13.30 12.86 -13.82
N THR A 176 13.28 12.95 -12.50
CA THR A 176 13.66 14.13 -11.73
C THR A 176 14.58 13.74 -10.59
N ASP A 177 15.38 14.69 -10.12
CA ASP A 177 16.20 14.48 -8.92
C ASP A 177 15.30 14.33 -7.69
N SER A 178 15.58 13.31 -6.88
CA SER A 178 14.82 13.00 -5.67
C SER A 178 15.76 12.54 -4.56
N LEU A 179 15.42 12.85 -3.33
CA LEU A 179 16.15 12.38 -2.14
C LEU A 179 15.91 10.88 -1.88
N HIS A 180 14.86 10.32 -2.49
CA HIS A 180 14.54 8.90 -2.35
C HIS A 180 15.40 8.03 -3.27
N PRO A 181 15.66 6.77 -2.87
CA PRO A 181 16.21 5.76 -3.78
C PRO A 181 15.34 5.60 -5.03
N GLY A 182 15.97 5.24 -6.17
CA GLY A 182 15.26 4.97 -7.42
C GLY A 182 15.09 6.18 -8.34
N ASN A 183 15.90 7.23 -8.16
CA ASN A 183 16.02 8.33 -9.09
C ASN A 183 17.12 8.04 -10.14
N GLY A 184 17.19 8.86 -11.18
CA GLY A 184 18.26 8.81 -12.18
C GLY A 184 18.43 7.44 -12.86
N GLY A 185 17.35 6.65 -13.03
CA GLY A 185 17.40 5.32 -13.61
C GLY A 185 17.72 4.19 -12.62
N ASN A 186 18.00 4.49 -11.35
CA ASN A 186 18.17 3.47 -10.31
C ASN A 186 16.82 2.77 -10.02
N PRO A 187 16.75 1.42 -10.11
CA PRO A 187 15.51 0.68 -9.83
C PRO A 187 15.06 0.68 -8.35
N ALA A 188 15.85 1.25 -7.43
CA ALA A 188 15.61 1.30 -5.98
C ALA A 188 15.65 -0.05 -5.23
N PHE A 189 15.78 -1.16 -5.95
CA PHE A 189 15.84 -2.52 -5.39
C PHE A 189 17.09 -3.28 -5.84
N SER A 190 18.10 -2.54 -6.29
CA SER A 190 19.42 -3.10 -6.62
C SER A 190 20.15 -3.58 -5.36
N SER A 191 21.25 -4.31 -5.54
CA SER A 191 22.13 -4.70 -4.43
C SER A 191 22.78 -3.49 -3.74
N TYR A 192 22.79 -2.34 -4.41
CA TYR A 192 23.30 -1.09 -3.87
C TYR A 192 22.36 -0.46 -2.84
N ASP A 193 21.03 -0.47 -3.12
CA ASP A 193 20.04 0.14 -2.22
C ASP A 193 19.57 -0.82 -1.14
N LEU A 194 19.58 -2.11 -1.41
CA LEU A 194 19.05 -3.15 -0.54
C LEU A 194 20.00 -4.34 -0.51
N ASP A 195 20.80 -4.43 0.51
CA ASP A 195 21.72 -5.54 0.69
C ASP A 195 21.01 -6.88 0.97
N ASN A 196 21.77 -7.97 0.95
CA ASN A 196 21.19 -9.30 1.12
C ASN A 196 20.57 -9.51 2.51
N THR A 197 21.12 -8.87 3.54
CA THR A 197 20.57 -8.97 4.91
C THR A 197 19.23 -8.26 4.99
N LEU A 198 19.15 -7.02 4.50
CA LEU A 198 17.89 -6.29 4.45
C LEU A 198 16.83 -7.03 3.64
N ARG A 199 17.20 -7.65 2.51
CA ARG A 199 16.27 -8.44 1.68
C ARG A 199 15.61 -9.58 2.43
N MET A 200 16.36 -10.27 3.30
CA MET A 200 15.83 -11.39 4.12
C MET A 200 14.64 -10.95 4.99
N PHE A 201 14.59 -9.69 5.41
CA PHE A 201 13.51 -9.15 6.24
C PHE A 201 12.49 -8.35 5.44
N PHE A 202 12.94 -7.62 4.44
CA PHE A 202 12.10 -6.75 3.63
C PHE A 202 11.04 -7.52 2.81
N TYR A 203 11.42 -8.62 2.15
CA TYR A 203 10.45 -9.38 1.36
C TYR A 203 9.39 -10.07 2.22
N PRO A 204 9.73 -10.75 3.33
CA PRO A 204 8.72 -11.23 4.27
C PRO A 204 7.84 -10.12 4.84
N ALA A 205 8.40 -8.95 5.17
CA ALA A 205 7.63 -7.79 5.60
C ALA A 205 6.62 -7.39 4.54
N THR A 206 7.05 -7.21 3.30
CA THR A 206 6.19 -6.80 2.19
C THR A 206 5.04 -7.80 1.97
N LEU A 207 5.35 -9.09 1.94
CA LEU A 207 4.33 -10.14 1.79
C LEU A 207 3.37 -10.19 2.99
N GLY A 208 3.89 -10.01 4.21
CA GLY A 208 3.07 -9.98 5.43
C GLY A 208 2.10 -8.78 5.45
N TRP A 209 2.56 -7.60 5.08
CA TRP A 209 1.73 -6.39 4.99
C TRP A 209 0.69 -6.50 3.86
N ILE A 210 1.04 -7.06 2.69
CA ILE A 210 0.08 -7.34 1.62
C ILE A 210 -0.98 -8.35 2.10
N ALA A 211 -0.59 -9.42 2.77
CA ALA A 211 -1.54 -10.39 3.31
C ALA A 211 -2.47 -9.75 4.35
N LEU A 212 -1.96 -8.90 5.24
CA LEU A 212 -2.79 -8.16 6.20
C LEU A 212 -3.76 -7.22 5.49
N SER A 213 -3.30 -6.46 4.50
CA SER A 213 -4.13 -5.54 3.72
C SER A 213 -5.26 -6.27 2.99
N MET A 214 -4.97 -7.44 2.42
CA MET A 214 -5.98 -8.33 1.81
C MET A 214 -6.96 -8.87 2.84
N TRP A 215 -6.50 -9.20 4.04
CA TRP A 215 -7.41 -9.65 5.09
C TRP A 215 -8.35 -8.53 5.54
N ILE A 216 -7.83 -7.33 5.79
CA ILE A 216 -8.65 -6.14 6.10
C ILE A 216 -9.66 -5.89 4.97
N SER A 217 -9.23 -5.91 3.71
CA SER A 217 -10.11 -5.76 2.55
C SER A 217 -11.21 -6.82 2.53
N SER A 218 -10.90 -8.07 2.84
CA SER A 218 -11.90 -9.15 2.88
C SER A 218 -12.96 -8.94 3.95
N ILE A 219 -12.61 -8.36 5.08
CA ILE A 219 -13.56 -8.02 6.16
C ILE A 219 -14.39 -6.82 5.74
N TRP A 220 -13.75 -5.78 5.22
CA TRP A 220 -14.39 -4.54 4.80
C TRP A 220 -15.41 -4.75 3.68
N ILE A 221 -15.05 -5.52 2.66
CA ILE A 221 -15.96 -5.86 1.55
C ILE A 221 -17.19 -6.65 2.06
N ARG A 222 -16.98 -7.61 2.97
CA ARG A 222 -18.09 -8.34 3.58
C ARG A 222 -18.99 -7.43 4.39
N TYR A 223 -18.43 -6.52 5.16
CA TYR A 223 -19.18 -5.52 5.90
C TYR A 223 -20.04 -4.67 4.95
N ASN A 224 -19.49 -4.17 3.85
CA ASN A 224 -20.23 -3.40 2.87
C ASN A 224 -21.41 -4.20 2.27
N PHE A 225 -21.21 -5.49 1.97
CA PHE A 225 -22.31 -6.35 1.48
C PHE A 225 -23.44 -6.48 2.51
N LEU A 226 -23.09 -6.75 3.76
CA LEU A 226 -24.08 -6.92 4.84
C LEU A 226 -24.84 -5.62 5.12
N THR A 227 -24.18 -4.48 5.09
CA THR A 227 -24.81 -3.16 5.28
C THR A 227 -25.83 -2.88 4.18
N GLN A 228 -25.45 -3.10 2.92
CA GLN A 228 -26.35 -2.90 1.78
C GLN A 228 -27.55 -3.87 1.79
N GLU A 229 -27.34 -5.12 2.21
CA GLU A 229 -28.42 -6.10 2.35
C GLU A 229 -29.39 -5.70 3.47
N TYR A 230 -28.87 -5.14 4.57
CA TYR A 230 -29.69 -4.66 5.68
C TYR A 230 -30.54 -3.44 5.29
N GLU A 231 -29.95 -2.46 4.57
CA GLU A 231 -30.65 -1.28 4.08
C GLU A 231 -31.83 -1.66 3.14
N GLU A 232 -31.63 -2.67 2.27
CA GLU A 232 -32.68 -3.19 1.38
C GLU A 232 -33.87 -3.88 2.12
N TYR A 233 -33.68 -4.29 3.39
CA TYR A 233 -34.76 -4.86 4.19
C TYR A 233 -35.59 -3.81 4.95
N GLU A 234 -35.01 -2.61 5.15
CA GLU A 234 -35.68 -1.52 5.87
C GLU A 234 -36.53 -0.62 4.95
N ASP A 235 -36.24 -0.62 3.63
CA ASP A 235 -37.02 0.10 2.59
C ASP A 235 -38.19 -0.75 2.05
#